data_491de2d6fea9bbf349901d80d7063501
#
_entry.id   491de2d6fea9bbf349901d80d7063501
#
_cell.length_a   1.000
_cell.length_b   1.000
_cell.length_c   1.000
_cell.angle_alpha   90.00
_cell.angle_beta   90.00
_cell.angle_gamma   90.00
#
_symmetry.space_group_name_H-M   'P 1'
#
loop_
_entity.id
_entity.type
_entity.pdbx_description
1 polymer ?
#
loop_
_entity_poly.entity_id
_entity_poly.type
_entity_poly.pdbx_seq_one_letter_code
_entity_poly.pdbx_strand_id
1 'polypeptide(L)'
;MFVIMFLAGLLSTMNVWANNYTDIRLSLNDVYMALLMCGWMFFFMGIYYQHSPHILFGIALVLLMIWCIRTQVLINATQYKWGMIPHHSMAIHMSKKLLEKKLIEEQFLLNLIKTQETEIAFLKK
;
A
#
# COMPACT_ATOMS: atom_id res chain seq x y z
N MET A 1 4.89 13.89 16.23
CA MET A 1 5.48 12.67 15.63
C MET A 1 4.44 11.79 14.97
N PHE A 2 3.32 11.49 15.66
CA PHE A 2 2.28 10.63 15.10
C PHE A 2 1.73 11.18 13.77
N VAL A 3 1.35 12.46 13.75
CA VAL A 3 0.76 13.09 12.55
C VAL A 3 1.76 13.08 11.41
N ILE A 4 3.01 13.39 11.69
CA ILE A 4 4.07 13.41 10.66
C ILE A 4 4.26 12.01 10.09
N MET A 5 4.33 11.00 10.94
CA MET A 5 4.53 9.61 10.51
C MET A 5 3.33 9.11 9.72
N PHE A 6 2.12 9.47 10.15
CA PHE A 6 0.89 9.10 9.46
C PHE A 6 0.85 9.70 8.04
N LEU A 7 1.17 10.99 7.93
CA LEU A 7 1.22 11.67 6.63
C LEU A 7 2.30 11.05 5.72
N ALA A 8 3.48 10.78 6.29
CA ALA A 8 4.54 10.13 5.55
C ALA A 8 4.10 8.76 5.03
N GLY A 9 3.37 8.01 5.85
CA GLY A 9 2.83 6.72 5.44
C GLY A 9 1.84 6.83 4.30
N LEU A 10 0.95 7.82 4.35
CA LEU A 10 -0.01 8.05 3.27
C LEU A 10 0.67 8.45 1.95
N LEU A 11 1.77 9.18 2.04
CA LEU A 11 2.52 9.60 0.85
C LEU A 11 3.43 8.49 0.32
N SER A 12 3.66 7.44 1.10
CA SER A 12 4.56 6.34 0.75
C SER A 12 3.79 5.07 0.40
N THR A 13 2.64 5.21 -0.25
CA THR A 13 1.81 4.07 -0.67
C THR A 13 2.22 3.58 -2.05
N MET A 14 1.52 2.56 -2.54
CA MET A 14 1.74 2.03 -3.89
C MET A 14 1.51 3.07 -4.99
N ASN A 15 0.89 4.20 -4.67
CA ASN A 15 0.69 5.29 -5.62
C ASN A 15 2.01 5.83 -6.19
N VAL A 16 3.09 5.72 -5.43
CA VAL A 16 4.43 6.11 -5.89
C VAL A 16 4.86 5.27 -7.09
N TRP A 17 4.38 4.03 -7.17
CA TRP A 17 4.75 3.07 -8.21
C TRP A 17 3.80 3.09 -9.41
N ALA A 18 2.80 3.97 -9.41
CA ALA A 18 1.79 4.00 -10.47
C ALA A 18 2.43 4.27 -11.83
N ASN A 19 2.00 3.52 -12.83
CA ASN A 19 2.46 3.69 -14.20
C ASN A 19 1.97 5.01 -14.80
N ASN A 20 0.77 5.43 -14.38
CA ASN A 20 0.12 6.64 -14.87
C ASN A 20 -0.45 7.40 -13.68
N TYR A 21 -0.21 8.70 -13.59
CA TYR A 21 -0.70 9.48 -12.46
C TYR A 21 -2.24 9.48 -12.34
N THR A 22 -2.96 9.17 -13.42
CA THR A 22 -4.43 9.03 -13.35
C THR A 22 -4.85 7.78 -12.59
N ASP A 23 -3.93 6.86 -12.30
CA ASP A 23 -4.20 5.65 -11.54
C ASP A 23 -4.00 5.85 -10.03
N ILE A 24 -3.59 7.04 -9.61
CA ILE A 24 -3.34 7.32 -8.19
C ILE A 24 -4.67 7.39 -7.45
N ARG A 25 -4.80 6.58 -6.41
CA ARG A 25 -5.98 6.52 -5.55
C ARG A 25 -5.56 6.21 -4.12
N LEU A 26 -6.17 6.89 -3.16
CA LEU A 26 -6.01 6.54 -1.75
C LEU A 26 -7.22 5.76 -1.31
N SER A 27 -7.00 4.67 -0.58
CA SER A 27 -8.07 3.81 -0.08
C SER A 27 -7.94 3.64 1.43
N LEU A 28 -8.96 3.03 2.04
CA LEU A 28 -8.93 2.75 3.46
C LEU A 28 -7.79 1.79 3.83
N ASN A 29 -7.42 0.89 2.92
CA ASN A 29 -6.26 0.03 3.13
C ASN A 29 -4.97 0.83 3.27
N ASP A 30 -4.82 1.93 2.53
CA ASP A 30 -3.66 2.80 2.67
C ASP A 30 -3.61 3.44 4.06
N VAL A 31 -4.77 3.83 4.60
CA VAL A 31 -4.88 4.35 5.96
C VAL A 31 -4.47 3.29 6.97
N TYR A 32 -4.95 2.06 6.80
CA TYR A 32 -4.58 0.95 7.69
C TYR A 32 -3.07 0.73 7.69
N MET A 33 -2.45 0.73 6.51
CA MET A 33 -0.99 0.55 6.41
C MET A 33 -0.23 1.69 7.08
N ALA A 34 -0.69 2.92 6.90
CA ALA A 34 -0.06 4.08 7.53
C ALA A 34 -0.17 4.01 9.06
N LEU A 35 -1.33 3.60 9.58
CA LEU A 35 -1.51 3.43 11.02
C LEU A 35 -0.68 2.28 11.57
N LEU A 36 -0.52 1.21 10.80
CA LEU A 36 0.35 0.10 11.17
C LEU A 36 1.80 0.57 11.31
N MET A 37 2.27 1.40 10.39
CA MET A 37 3.60 1.99 10.48
C MET A 37 3.75 2.86 11.73
N CYS A 38 2.71 3.62 12.07
CA CYS A 38 2.72 4.42 13.29
C CYS A 38 2.80 3.55 14.54
N GLY A 39 2.11 2.42 14.55
CA GLY A 39 2.17 1.47 15.66
C GLY A 39 3.58 0.94 15.85
N TRP A 40 4.25 0.54 14.79
CA TRP A 40 5.64 0.10 14.86
C TRP A 40 6.57 1.21 15.32
N MET A 41 6.32 2.45 14.88
CA MET A 41 7.09 3.60 15.34
C MET A 41 7.01 3.75 16.86
N PHE A 42 5.80 3.73 17.42
CA PHE A 42 5.63 3.84 18.86
C PHE A 42 6.30 2.70 19.60
N PHE A 43 6.20 1.49 19.08
CA PHE A 43 6.82 0.32 19.70
C PHE A 43 8.34 0.48 19.75
N PHE A 44 8.98 0.80 18.63
CA PHE A 44 10.43 0.91 18.57
C PHE A 44 10.95 2.13 19.33
N MET A 45 10.25 3.26 19.26
CA MET A 45 10.63 4.44 20.04
C MET A 45 10.47 4.20 21.53
N GLY A 46 9.44 3.45 21.93
CA GLY A 46 9.25 3.08 23.33
C GLY A 46 10.40 2.25 23.85
N ILE A 47 10.89 1.31 23.05
CA ILE A 47 12.06 0.51 23.41
C ILE A 47 13.31 1.38 23.51
N TYR A 48 13.55 2.24 22.52
CA TYR A 48 14.74 3.09 22.47
C TYR A 48 14.81 4.05 23.64
N TYR A 49 13.69 4.69 24.00
CA TYR A 49 13.61 5.66 25.10
C TYR A 49 13.20 5.02 26.43
N GLN A 50 13.01 3.69 26.46
CA GLN A 50 12.60 2.95 27.66
C GLN A 50 11.31 3.51 28.28
N HIS A 51 10.33 3.82 27.43
CA HIS A 51 9.05 4.40 27.85
C HIS A 51 7.93 3.37 27.65
N SER A 52 7.52 2.72 28.74
CA SER A 52 6.55 1.61 28.70
C SER A 52 5.19 1.97 28.06
N PRO A 53 4.59 3.15 28.33
CA PRO A 53 3.32 3.49 27.69
C PRO A 53 3.38 3.51 26.17
N HIS A 54 4.49 3.97 25.59
CA HIS A 54 4.67 3.97 24.13
C HIS A 54 4.75 2.54 23.57
N ILE A 55 5.43 1.64 24.30
CA ILE A 55 5.53 0.24 23.90
C ILE A 55 4.15 -0.40 23.87
N LEU A 56 3.37 -0.22 24.94
CA LEU A 56 2.03 -0.81 25.03
C LEU A 56 1.09 -0.24 23.97
N PHE A 57 1.11 1.06 23.77
CA PHE A 57 0.27 1.69 22.73
C PHE A 57 0.67 1.20 21.35
N GLY A 58 1.96 1.09 21.07
CA GLY A 58 2.45 0.60 19.79
C GLY A 58 2.00 -0.82 19.50
N ILE A 59 2.14 -1.72 20.47
CA ILE A 59 1.69 -3.11 20.33
C ILE A 59 0.20 -3.17 20.08
N ALA A 60 -0.59 -2.42 20.87
CA ALA A 60 -2.05 -2.41 20.72
C ALA A 60 -2.45 -1.92 19.33
N LEU A 61 -1.84 -0.86 18.84
CA LEU A 61 -2.14 -0.29 17.53
C LEU A 61 -1.74 -1.25 16.40
N VAL A 62 -0.57 -1.89 16.50
CA VAL A 62 -0.12 -2.87 15.52
C VAL A 62 -1.09 -4.03 15.44
N LEU A 63 -1.49 -4.59 16.58
CA LEU A 63 -2.41 -5.73 16.61
C LEU A 63 -3.77 -5.35 16.05
N LEU A 64 -4.28 -4.16 16.41
CA LEU A 64 -5.56 -3.68 15.90
C LEU A 64 -5.53 -3.49 14.38
N MET A 65 -4.46 -2.90 13.86
CA MET A 65 -4.36 -2.67 12.42
C MET A 65 -4.18 -3.97 11.65
N ILE A 66 -3.42 -4.92 12.18
CA ILE A 66 -3.30 -6.25 11.55
C ILE A 66 -4.67 -6.92 11.48
N TRP A 67 -5.44 -6.83 12.57
CA TRP A 67 -6.81 -7.39 12.57
C TRP A 67 -7.69 -6.71 11.52
N CYS A 68 -7.66 -5.39 11.44
CA CYS A 68 -8.44 -4.64 10.44
C CYS A 68 -8.05 -5.02 9.02
N ILE A 69 -6.76 -5.17 8.76
CA ILE A 69 -6.27 -5.55 7.44
C ILE A 69 -6.71 -6.97 7.09
N ARG A 70 -6.55 -7.90 8.02
CA ARG A 70 -6.87 -9.31 7.77
C ARG A 70 -8.36 -9.55 7.61
N THR A 71 -9.20 -8.79 8.29
CA THR A 71 -10.66 -8.93 8.20
C THR A 71 -11.29 -7.94 7.25
N GLN A 72 -10.53 -6.97 6.73
CA GLN A 72 -11.01 -5.94 5.79
C GLN A 72 -12.22 -5.17 6.33
N VAL A 73 -12.12 -4.75 7.59
CA VAL A 73 -13.18 -3.98 8.26
C VAL A 73 -13.43 -2.70 7.47
N LEU A 74 -14.70 -2.41 7.21
CA LEU A 74 -15.17 -1.20 6.50
C LEU A 74 -14.70 -1.11 5.04
N ILE A 75 -14.14 -2.18 4.50
CA ILE A 75 -13.75 -2.22 3.08
C ILE A 75 -14.93 -2.70 2.25
N ASN A 76 -15.48 -1.82 1.43
CA ASN A 76 -16.55 -2.16 0.50
C ASN A 76 -15.97 -2.32 -0.92
N ALA A 77 -16.86 -2.57 -1.90
CA ALA A 77 -16.43 -2.76 -3.28
C ALA A 77 -15.68 -1.55 -3.84
N THR A 78 -16.12 -0.34 -3.50
CA THR A 78 -15.48 0.89 -3.96
C THR A 78 -14.06 1.02 -3.40
N GLN A 79 -13.89 0.77 -2.09
CA GLN A 79 -12.58 0.82 -1.46
C GLN A 79 -11.65 -0.25 -2.02
N TYR A 80 -12.18 -1.45 -2.27
CA TYR A 80 -11.41 -2.51 -2.89
C TYR A 80 -10.88 -2.07 -4.26
N LYS A 81 -11.76 -1.52 -5.10
CA LYS A 81 -11.36 -1.06 -6.44
C LYS A 81 -10.31 0.04 -6.36
N TRP A 82 -10.50 1.01 -5.46
CA TRP A 82 -9.57 2.11 -5.28
C TRP A 82 -8.19 1.63 -4.81
N GLY A 83 -8.16 0.59 -3.98
CA GLY A 83 -6.89 0.02 -3.53
C GLY A 83 -6.21 -0.79 -4.62
N MET A 84 -6.98 -1.47 -5.47
CA MET A 84 -6.42 -2.34 -6.50
C MET A 84 -5.90 -1.56 -7.72
N ILE A 85 -6.45 -0.39 -8.03
CA ILE A 85 -5.99 0.40 -9.18
C ILE A 85 -4.50 0.76 -9.06
N PRO A 86 -4.02 1.36 -7.96
CA PRO A 86 -2.59 1.61 -7.82
C PRO A 86 -1.75 0.32 -7.79
N HIS A 87 -2.28 -0.74 -7.19
CA HIS A 87 -1.59 -2.03 -7.11
C HIS A 87 -1.32 -2.60 -8.50
N HIS A 88 -2.35 -2.61 -9.37
CA HIS A 88 -2.20 -3.09 -10.73
C HIS A 88 -1.31 -2.17 -11.56
N SER A 89 -1.43 -0.85 -11.34
CA SER A 89 -0.59 0.13 -12.02
C SER A 89 0.89 -0.04 -11.63
N MET A 90 1.16 -0.38 -10.38
CA MET A 90 2.51 -0.71 -9.93
C MET A 90 3.08 -1.89 -10.72
N ALA A 91 2.27 -2.95 -10.91
CA ALA A 91 2.70 -4.12 -11.67
C ALA A 91 3.05 -3.75 -13.11
N ILE A 92 2.26 -2.88 -13.73
CA ILE A 92 2.52 -2.40 -15.09
C ILE A 92 3.83 -1.63 -15.14
N HIS A 93 4.03 -0.69 -14.20
CA HIS A 93 5.23 0.12 -14.14
C HIS A 93 6.49 -0.74 -14.00
N MET A 94 6.47 -1.67 -13.05
CA MET A 94 7.60 -2.56 -12.79
C MET A 94 7.90 -3.44 -14.00
N SER A 95 6.84 -3.95 -14.65
CA SER A 95 7.01 -4.82 -15.82
C SER A 95 7.60 -4.06 -17.00
N LYS A 96 7.15 -2.83 -17.22
CA LYS A 96 7.69 -2.00 -18.32
C LYS A 96 9.16 -1.68 -18.09
N LYS A 97 9.55 -1.37 -16.84
CA LYS A 97 10.94 -1.11 -16.52
C LYS A 97 11.81 -2.33 -16.70
N LEU A 98 11.28 -3.51 -16.36
CA LEU A 98 12.01 -4.75 -16.55
C LEU A 98 12.18 -5.09 -18.03
N LEU A 99 11.19 -4.79 -18.86
CA LEU A 99 11.29 -4.93 -20.32
C LEU A 99 12.40 -4.07 -20.88
N GLU A 100 12.51 -2.82 -20.41
CA GLU A 100 13.59 -1.92 -20.83
C GLU A 100 14.96 -2.50 -20.52
N LYS A 101 15.08 -3.23 -19.42
CA LYS A 101 16.35 -3.85 -18.98
C LYS A 101 16.59 -5.20 -19.63
N LYS A 102 15.59 -5.79 -20.28
CA LYS A 102 15.67 -7.08 -20.95
C LYS A 102 16.17 -8.22 -20.05
N LEU A 103 15.69 -8.24 -18.79
CA LEU A 103 16.16 -9.20 -17.79
C LEU A 103 15.36 -10.49 -17.73
N ILE A 104 14.16 -10.54 -18.32
CA ILE A 104 13.33 -11.75 -18.40
C ILE A 104 12.59 -11.81 -19.73
N GLU A 105 11.84 -12.89 -19.93
CA GLU A 105 11.14 -13.12 -21.19
C GLU A 105 10.13 -12.00 -21.49
N GLU A 106 10.29 -11.40 -22.67
CA GLU A 106 9.48 -10.30 -23.12
C GLU A 106 8.00 -10.68 -23.23
N GLN A 107 7.71 -11.89 -23.74
CA GLN A 107 6.33 -12.33 -23.95
C GLN A 107 5.56 -12.42 -22.63
N PHE A 108 6.20 -12.92 -21.58
CA PHE A 108 5.58 -12.99 -20.25
C PHE A 108 5.21 -11.60 -19.76
N LEU A 109 6.14 -10.64 -19.87
CA LEU A 109 5.92 -9.28 -19.38
C LEU A 109 4.84 -8.56 -20.20
N LEU A 110 4.81 -8.75 -21.52
CA LEU A 110 3.78 -8.15 -22.37
C LEU A 110 2.40 -8.67 -22.01
N ASN A 111 2.27 -9.98 -21.76
CA ASN A 111 1.00 -10.57 -21.36
C ASN A 111 0.57 -10.04 -19.98
N LEU A 112 1.49 -9.92 -19.06
CA LEU A 112 1.18 -9.39 -17.71
C LEU A 112 0.72 -7.94 -17.81
N ILE A 113 1.41 -7.09 -18.57
CA ILE A 113 1.04 -5.69 -18.75
C ILE A 113 -0.37 -5.59 -19.32
N LYS A 114 -0.65 -6.35 -20.37
CA LYS A 114 -1.97 -6.34 -21.02
C LYS A 114 -3.07 -6.75 -20.04
N THR A 115 -2.84 -7.80 -19.28
CA THR A 115 -3.80 -8.29 -18.28
C THR A 115 -4.06 -7.23 -17.22
N GLN A 116 -3.01 -6.61 -16.69
CA GLN A 116 -3.14 -5.59 -15.64
C GLN A 116 -3.85 -4.34 -16.17
N GLU A 117 -3.58 -3.92 -17.39
CA GLU A 117 -4.27 -2.78 -17.99
C GLU A 117 -5.76 -3.06 -18.15
N THR A 118 -6.11 -4.28 -18.58
CA THR A 118 -7.51 -4.70 -18.72
C THR A 118 -8.20 -4.68 -17.35
N GLU A 119 -7.54 -5.19 -16.33
CA GLU A 119 -8.10 -5.19 -14.97
C GLU A 119 -8.29 -3.78 -14.41
N ILE A 120 -7.36 -2.86 -14.67
CA ILE A 120 -7.51 -1.46 -14.27
C ILE A 120 -8.73 -0.84 -14.95
N ALA A 121 -8.90 -1.08 -16.24
CA ALA A 121 -10.05 -0.55 -16.99
C ALA A 121 -11.36 -1.04 -16.38
N PHE A 122 -11.41 -2.32 -15.99
CA PHE A 122 -12.57 -2.89 -15.30
C PHE A 122 -12.79 -2.23 -13.93
N LEU A 123 -11.72 -2.04 -13.16
CA LEU A 123 -11.81 -1.47 -11.81
C LEU A 123 -12.24 -0.01 -11.80
N LYS A 124 -12.00 0.72 -12.89
CA LYS A 124 -12.38 2.14 -13.00
C LYS A 124 -13.87 2.31 -13.33
N LYS A 125 -14.54 1.26 -13.75
CA LYS A 125 -15.99 1.31 -13.99
C LYS A 125 -16.73 1.36 -12.62
#